data_1dc12443008e5efcdd0b1e5d8b5ebb0e
#
_entry.id   1dc12443008e5efcdd0b1e5d8b5ebb0e
#
_cell.length_a   1.000
_cell.length_b   1.000
_cell.length_c   1.000
_cell.angle_alpha   90.00
_cell.angle_beta   90.00
_cell.angle_gamma   90.00
#
_symmetry.space_group_name_H-M   'P 1'
#
loop_
_entity.id
_entity.type
_entity.pdbx_description
1 polymer ?
#
loop_
_entity_poly.entity_id
_entity_poly.type
_entity_poly.pdbx_seq_one_letter_code
_entity_poly.pdbx_strand_id
1 'polypeptide(L)'
;KLAAEVLSGNLVLKQWNAAVEKWIQRVNFVARHCPETEIAPIDDAARSFLIEQICHGSTSYKEIKDRPVLPVVQQWLDPAQLYYIDAYAPAERELPRRKRPASIRYESDGRAFIASKLQDFYDLPGDQLRIANGRVALLVELLAPNGRPAHLTDDLDSFWTGAYVHVRKELAGRYPKHEWRPVDG
;
A
#
# COMPACT_ATOMS: atom_id res chain seq x y z
N LYS A 1 -25.11 -12.82 -18.20
CA LYS A 1 -24.30 -13.37 -19.30
C LYS A 1 -22.96 -12.67 -19.44
N LEU A 2 -22.90 -11.34 -19.60
CA LEU A 2 -21.63 -10.59 -19.69
C LEU A 2 -20.76 -10.75 -18.45
N ALA A 3 -21.31 -10.65 -17.25
CA ALA A 3 -20.57 -10.85 -16.01
C ALA A 3 -19.91 -12.24 -15.93
N ALA A 4 -20.60 -13.28 -16.37
CA ALA A 4 -20.06 -14.64 -16.41
C ALA A 4 -18.85 -14.73 -17.35
N GLU A 5 -18.87 -14.05 -18.49
CA GLU A 5 -17.75 -14.01 -19.44
C GLU A 5 -16.55 -13.21 -18.88
N VAL A 6 -16.81 -12.17 -18.09
CA VAL A 6 -15.76 -11.44 -17.37
C VAL A 6 -15.16 -12.29 -16.26
N LEU A 7 -15.99 -12.96 -15.47
CA LEU A 7 -15.55 -13.84 -14.37
C LEU A 7 -14.75 -15.06 -14.87
N SER A 8 -15.09 -15.57 -16.05
CA SER A 8 -14.34 -16.68 -16.68
C SER A 8 -13.05 -16.22 -17.38
N GLY A 9 -12.80 -14.90 -17.45
CA GLY A 9 -11.62 -14.33 -18.11
C GLY A 9 -11.73 -14.20 -19.63
N ASN A 10 -12.90 -14.50 -20.21
CA ASN A 10 -13.13 -14.36 -21.66
C ASN A 10 -13.27 -12.90 -22.10
N LEU A 11 -13.73 -12.02 -21.20
CA LEU A 11 -13.83 -10.59 -21.41
C LEU A 11 -13.08 -9.83 -20.31
N VAL A 12 -12.53 -8.68 -20.65
CA VAL A 12 -11.73 -7.86 -19.72
C VAL A 12 -12.37 -6.49 -19.51
N LEU A 13 -12.57 -6.14 -18.24
CA LEU A 13 -12.90 -4.76 -17.85
C LEU A 13 -11.60 -3.95 -17.81
N LYS A 14 -11.36 -3.12 -18.81
CA LYS A 14 -10.09 -2.39 -18.97
C LYS A 14 -9.80 -1.42 -17.83
N GLN A 15 -10.83 -0.91 -17.16
CA GLN A 15 -10.71 0.00 -16.04
C GLN A 15 -10.57 -0.73 -14.69
N TRP A 16 -10.65 -2.06 -14.66
CA TRP A 16 -10.22 -2.86 -13.52
C TRP A 16 -8.70 -3.03 -13.57
N ASN A 17 -8.01 -2.02 -13.13
CA ASN A 17 -6.57 -1.83 -13.29
C ASN A 17 -5.83 -1.88 -11.94
N ALA A 18 -4.54 -1.59 -11.96
CA ALA A 18 -3.70 -1.59 -10.76
C ALA A 18 -4.19 -0.61 -9.68
N ALA A 19 -4.80 0.52 -10.06
CA ALA A 19 -5.36 1.47 -9.10
C ALA A 19 -6.54 0.87 -8.32
N VAL A 20 -7.40 0.11 -9.00
CA VAL A 20 -8.52 -0.61 -8.37
C VAL A 20 -7.99 -1.68 -7.41
N GLU A 21 -7.00 -2.46 -7.84
CA GLU A 21 -6.39 -3.51 -6.99
C GLU A 21 -5.71 -2.91 -5.75
N LYS A 22 -4.99 -1.81 -5.88
CA LYS A 22 -4.39 -1.10 -4.75
C LYS A 22 -5.45 -0.58 -3.77
N TRP A 23 -6.57 -0.07 -4.28
CA TRP A 23 -7.69 0.35 -3.45
C TRP A 23 -8.27 -0.83 -2.66
N ILE A 24 -8.53 -1.95 -3.32
CA ILE A 24 -9.06 -3.16 -2.70
C ILE A 24 -8.11 -3.65 -1.59
N GLN A 25 -6.81 -3.64 -1.82
CA GLN A 25 -5.83 -4.03 -0.78
C GLN A 25 -5.88 -3.12 0.45
N ARG A 26 -6.09 -1.83 0.25
CA ARG A 26 -6.27 -0.88 1.37
C ARG A 26 -7.55 -1.16 2.16
N VAL A 27 -8.66 -1.42 1.47
CA VAL A 27 -9.94 -1.80 2.09
C VAL A 27 -9.77 -3.08 2.91
N ASN A 28 -9.17 -4.10 2.35
CA ASN A 28 -8.97 -5.39 3.01
C ASN A 28 -8.02 -5.28 4.22
N PHE A 29 -7.02 -4.40 4.13
CA PHE A 29 -6.13 -4.11 5.25
C PHE A 29 -6.88 -3.49 6.44
N VAL A 30 -7.74 -2.50 6.18
CA VAL A 30 -8.55 -1.89 7.25
C VAL A 30 -9.55 -2.90 7.81
N ALA A 31 -10.24 -3.65 6.96
CA ALA A 31 -11.17 -4.69 7.39
C ALA A 31 -10.50 -5.71 8.32
N ARG A 32 -9.26 -6.07 8.05
CA ARG A 32 -8.50 -7.03 8.84
C ARG A 32 -8.05 -6.48 10.20
N HIS A 33 -7.51 -5.26 10.22
CA HIS A 33 -6.87 -4.69 11.40
C HIS A 33 -7.76 -3.80 12.25
N CYS A 34 -8.85 -3.31 11.71
CA CYS A 34 -9.74 -2.33 12.35
C CYS A 34 -11.21 -2.81 12.29
N PRO A 35 -11.57 -3.88 13.03
CA PRO A 35 -12.91 -4.46 12.98
C PRO A 35 -14.00 -3.49 13.44
N GLU A 36 -13.67 -2.48 14.24
CA GLU A 36 -14.59 -1.42 14.68
C GLU A 36 -15.15 -0.57 13.54
N THR A 37 -14.49 -0.59 12.39
CA THR A 37 -14.99 0.12 11.20
C THR A 37 -16.16 -0.59 10.52
N GLU A 38 -16.39 -1.85 10.87
CA GLU A 38 -17.40 -2.73 10.28
C GLU A 38 -17.27 -2.87 8.76
N ILE A 39 -16.07 -2.60 8.21
CA ILE A 39 -15.80 -2.76 6.79
C ILE A 39 -15.73 -4.24 6.45
N ALA A 40 -16.60 -4.66 5.52
CA ALA A 40 -16.51 -5.99 4.94
C ALA A 40 -15.33 -6.06 3.94
N PRO A 41 -14.51 -7.12 3.97
CA PRO A 41 -13.46 -7.29 2.99
C PRO A 41 -14.02 -7.48 1.59
N ILE A 42 -13.28 -7.01 0.59
CA ILE A 42 -13.58 -7.27 -0.81
C ILE A 42 -12.84 -8.57 -1.21
N ASP A 43 -13.48 -9.67 -0.90
CA ASP A 43 -13.05 -11.03 -1.27
C ASP A 43 -13.54 -11.43 -2.68
N ASP A 44 -13.35 -12.66 -3.07
CA ASP A 44 -13.75 -13.14 -4.41
C ASP A 44 -15.27 -13.07 -4.62
N ALA A 45 -16.08 -13.30 -3.58
CA ALA A 45 -17.52 -13.18 -3.67
C ALA A 45 -17.96 -11.71 -3.86
N ALA A 46 -17.34 -10.79 -3.11
CA ALA A 46 -17.56 -9.35 -3.27
C ALA A 46 -17.10 -8.86 -4.65
N ARG A 47 -15.96 -9.35 -5.16
CA ARG A 47 -15.47 -9.05 -6.53
C ARG A 47 -16.49 -9.50 -7.58
N SER A 48 -17.00 -10.70 -7.46
CA SER A 48 -18.03 -11.23 -8.37
C SER A 48 -19.27 -10.36 -8.37
N PHE A 49 -19.75 -9.98 -7.20
CA PHE A 49 -20.88 -9.06 -7.05
C PHE A 49 -20.60 -7.69 -7.71
N LEU A 50 -19.45 -7.11 -7.49
CA LEU A 50 -19.06 -5.82 -8.11
C LEU A 50 -19.00 -5.92 -9.63
N ILE A 51 -18.48 -7.02 -10.17
CA ILE A 51 -18.47 -7.28 -11.62
C ILE A 51 -19.90 -7.37 -12.16
N GLU A 52 -20.80 -8.04 -11.45
CA GLU A 52 -22.22 -8.09 -11.81
C GLU A 52 -22.85 -6.69 -11.84
N GLN A 53 -22.55 -5.85 -10.84
CA GLN A 53 -23.02 -4.48 -10.81
C GLN A 53 -22.50 -3.64 -12.00
N ILE A 54 -21.21 -3.79 -12.34
CA ILE A 54 -20.61 -3.10 -13.50
C ILE A 54 -21.27 -3.53 -14.80
N CYS A 55 -21.62 -4.80 -14.94
CA CYS A 55 -22.23 -5.35 -16.14
C CYS A 55 -23.77 -5.16 -16.20
N HIS A 56 -24.39 -4.73 -15.11
CA HIS A 56 -25.84 -4.62 -15.01
C HIS A 56 -26.42 -3.71 -16.11
N GLY A 57 -27.52 -4.15 -16.70
CA GLY A 57 -28.23 -3.40 -17.75
C GLY A 57 -27.52 -3.35 -19.11
N SER A 58 -26.36 -3.98 -19.26
CA SER A 58 -25.62 -3.99 -20.53
C SER A 58 -25.89 -5.24 -21.34
N THR A 59 -25.93 -5.08 -22.64
CA THR A 59 -26.21 -6.15 -23.61
C THR A 59 -24.98 -6.53 -24.45
N SER A 60 -23.98 -5.64 -24.51
CA SER A 60 -22.78 -5.84 -25.30
C SER A 60 -21.49 -5.53 -24.55
N TYR A 61 -20.38 -6.18 -24.96
CA TYR A 61 -19.06 -5.90 -24.40
C TYR A 61 -18.62 -4.45 -24.64
N LYS A 62 -19.00 -3.86 -25.74
CA LYS A 62 -18.69 -2.44 -26.06
C LYS A 62 -19.18 -1.49 -24.98
N GLU A 63 -20.29 -1.80 -24.32
CA GLU A 63 -20.89 -0.97 -23.27
C GLU A 63 -20.11 -1.05 -21.94
N ILE A 64 -19.42 -2.14 -21.66
CA ILE A 64 -18.78 -2.39 -20.37
C ILE A 64 -17.25 -2.28 -20.39
N LYS A 65 -16.61 -2.49 -21.54
CA LYS A 65 -15.15 -2.62 -21.64
C LYS A 65 -14.37 -1.42 -21.08
N ASP A 66 -14.89 -0.21 -21.22
CA ASP A 66 -14.25 1.03 -20.80
C ASP A 66 -15.00 1.72 -19.64
N ARG A 67 -15.97 1.04 -19.02
CA ARG A 67 -16.72 1.57 -17.88
C ARG A 67 -15.80 1.90 -16.71
N PRO A 68 -16.01 3.03 -16.02
CA PRO A 68 -15.30 3.33 -14.80
C PRO A 68 -15.57 2.26 -13.73
N VAL A 69 -14.53 1.64 -13.19
CA VAL A 69 -14.63 0.58 -12.18
C VAL A 69 -14.43 1.13 -10.77
N LEU A 70 -13.42 1.99 -10.56
CA LEU A 70 -13.07 2.48 -9.23
C LEU A 70 -14.26 3.13 -8.48
N PRO A 71 -15.08 4.00 -9.10
CA PRO A 71 -16.24 4.57 -8.41
C PRO A 71 -17.25 3.52 -7.94
N VAL A 72 -17.45 2.46 -8.72
CA VAL A 72 -18.34 1.35 -8.34
C VAL A 72 -17.79 0.58 -7.15
N VAL A 73 -16.49 0.29 -7.16
CA VAL A 73 -15.81 -0.39 -6.05
C VAL A 73 -15.83 0.46 -4.78
N GLN A 74 -15.66 1.77 -4.89
CA GLN A 74 -15.74 2.69 -3.76
C GLN A 74 -17.13 2.75 -3.12
N GLN A 75 -18.18 2.50 -3.88
CA GLN A 75 -19.55 2.40 -3.35
C GLN A 75 -19.79 1.17 -2.45
N TRP A 76 -18.84 0.25 -2.38
CA TRP A 76 -18.83 -0.82 -1.37
C TRP A 76 -18.84 -0.29 0.07
N LEU A 77 -18.30 0.93 0.26
CA LEU A 77 -18.14 1.60 1.53
C LEU A 77 -19.13 2.79 1.66
N ASP A 78 -19.61 3.00 2.88
CA ASP A 78 -20.30 4.24 3.20
C ASP A 78 -19.33 5.43 3.38
N PRO A 79 -19.81 6.68 3.50
CA PRO A 79 -18.93 7.85 3.64
C PRO A 79 -18.00 7.81 4.86
N ALA A 80 -18.45 7.27 5.99
CA ALA A 80 -17.62 7.14 7.19
C ALA A 80 -16.51 6.09 6.99
N GLN A 81 -16.85 4.97 6.35
CA GLN A 81 -15.89 3.92 6.02
C GLN A 81 -14.85 4.40 5.00
N LEU A 82 -15.23 5.20 4.01
CA LEU A 82 -14.30 5.83 3.07
C LEU A 82 -13.26 6.70 3.80
N TYR A 83 -13.68 7.46 4.80
CA TYR A 83 -12.77 8.24 5.64
C TYR A 83 -11.74 7.35 6.34
N TYR A 84 -12.17 6.20 6.87
CA TYR A 84 -11.25 5.28 7.56
C TYR A 84 -10.19 4.68 6.63
N ILE A 85 -10.49 4.50 5.35
CA ILE A 85 -9.48 4.00 4.41
C ILE A 85 -8.29 4.98 4.32
N ASP A 86 -8.54 6.26 4.16
CA ASP A 86 -7.47 7.27 4.08
C ASP A 86 -6.76 7.48 5.42
N ALA A 87 -7.51 7.41 6.54
CA ALA A 87 -6.94 7.59 7.87
C ALA A 87 -6.10 6.39 8.35
N TYR A 88 -6.55 5.16 8.08
CA TYR A 88 -5.97 3.94 8.65
C TYR A 88 -5.11 3.13 7.68
N ALA A 89 -5.34 3.27 6.38
CA ALA A 89 -4.54 2.68 5.33
C ALA A 89 -4.18 3.72 4.26
N PRO A 90 -3.37 4.74 4.59
CA PRO A 90 -3.02 5.79 3.64
C PRO A 90 -2.29 5.20 2.42
N ALA A 91 -2.51 5.79 1.25
CA ALA A 91 -1.86 5.34 0.00
C ALA A 91 -0.37 5.65 -0.01
N GLU A 92 0.04 6.69 0.70
CA GLU A 92 1.41 7.20 0.72
C GLU A 92 1.72 7.91 2.04
N ARG A 93 2.99 8.09 2.32
CA ARG A 93 3.50 8.80 3.51
C ARG A 93 4.54 9.82 3.09
N GLU A 94 4.43 11.03 3.62
CA GLU A 94 5.48 12.02 3.49
C GLU A 94 6.70 11.63 4.32
N LEU A 95 7.87 11.75 3.71
CA LEU A 95 9.16 11.58 4.38
C LEU A 95 9.88 12.93 4.36
N PRO A 96 10.45 13.39 5.49
CA PRO A 96 10.96 14.77 5.61
C PRO A 96 12.00 15.16 4.57
N ARG A 97 12.73 14.18 4.04
CA ARG A 97 13.84 14.40 3.09
C ARG A 97 13.48 14.10 1.64
N ARG A 98 12.22 13.82 1.37
CA ARG A 98 11.72 13.60 0.02
C ARG A 98 10.80 14.73 -0.44
N LYS A 99 10.91 15.09 -1.71
CA LYS A 99 10.00 16.06 -2.34
C LYS A 99 8.63 15.47 -2.62
N ARG A 100 8.54 14.16 -2.83
CA ARG A 100 7.29 13.44 -3.10
C ARG A 100 7.07 12.39 -2.04
N PRO A 101 5.82 12.16 -1.62
CA PRO A 101 5.50 11.09 -0.70
C PRO A 101 5.98 9.73 -1.19
N ALA A 102 6.28 8.83 -0.28
CA ALA A 102 6.57 7.43 -0.58
C ALA A 102 5.29 6.61 -0.57
N SER A 103 5.08 5.79 -1.58
CA SER A 103 3.92 4.90 -1.66
C SER A 103 3.98 3.82 -0.59
N ILE A 104 2.83 3.48 -0.02
CA ILE A 104 2.67 2.34 0.88
C ILE A 104 2.06 1.18 0.08
N ARG A 105 2.71 0.02 0.14
CA ARG A 105 2.25 -1.21 -0.48
C ARG A 105 1.58 -2.10 0.57
N TYR A 106 0.34 -2.48 0.31
CA TYR A 106 -0.45 -3.37 1.16
C TYR A 106 -0.50 -4.76 0.56
N GLU A 107 -0.20 -5.77 1.37
CA GLU A 107 -0.19 -7.17 0.97
C GLU A 107 -1.45 -7.89 1.49
N SER A 108 -1.85 -8.96 0.80
CA SER A 108 -3.03 -9.76 1.16
C SER A 108 -2.91 -10.47 2.51
N ASP A 109 -1.70 -10.67 3.01
CA ASP A 109 -1.42 -11.26 4.33
C ASP A 109 -1.53 -10.27 5.50
N GLY A 110 -1.89 -9.02 5.23
CA GLY A 110 -2.07 -7.97 6.24
C GLY A 110 -0.80 -7.20 6.58
N ARG A 111 0.30 -7.39 5.85
CA ARG A 111 1.50 -6.56 5.98
C ARG A 111 1.40 -5.31 5.12
N ALA A 112 2.09 -4.27 5.51
CA ALA A 112 2.21 -3.03 4.74
C ALA A 112 3.67 -2.57 4.71
N PHE A 113 4.14 -2.13 3.55
CA PHE A 113 5.54 -1.80 3.29
C PHE A 113 5.68 -0.37 2.80
N ILE A 114 6.76 0.28 3.23
CA ILE A 114 7.22 1.54 2.66
C ILE A 114 8.69 1.39 2.28
N ALA A 115 9.04 1.78 1.06
CA ALA A 115 10.40 1.68 0.54
C ALA A 115 10.93 3.06 0.14
N SER A 116 12.12 3.40 0.60
CA SER A 116 12.86 4.57 0.14
C SER A 116 14.34 4.41 0.45
N LYS A 117 15.17 5.31 -0.08
CA LYS A 117 16.59 5.33 0.26
C LYS A 117 16.78 5.52 1.77
N LEU A 118 17.78 4.86 2.33
CA LEU A 118 18.05 4.87 3.76
C LEU A 118 18.09 6.30 4.33
N GLN A 119 18.72 7.22 3.60
CA GLN A 119 18.84 8.62 4.02
C GLN A 119 17.50 9.36 4.13
N ASP A 120 16.47 8.91 3.40
CA ASP A 120 15.14 9.52 3.45
C ASP A 120 14.43 9.29 4.79
N PHE A 121 14.89 8.31 5.56
CA PHE A 121 14.37 7.99 6.90
C PHE A 121 15.12 8.66 8.05
N TYR A 122 16.20 9.38 7.77
CA TYR A 122 16.84 10.19 8.82
C TYR A 122 15.86 11.22 9.41
N ASP A 123 15.94 11.41 10.71
CA ASP A 123 15.10 12.35 11.47
C ASP A 123 13.60 12.01 11.51
N LEU A 124 13.21 10.82 11.07
CA LEU A 124 11.84 10.34 11.15
C LEU A 124 11.67 9.45 12.40
N PRO A 125 10.87 9.87 13.40
CA PRO A 125 10.56 9.02 14.54
C PRO A 125 9.80 7.76 14.10
N GLY A 126 10.15 6.60 14.66
CA GLY A 126 9.56 5.33 14.29
C GLY A 126 8.06 5.23 14.56
N ASP A 127 7.55 5.97 15.55
CA ASP A 127 6.12 6.03 15.87
C ASP A 127 5.28 6.66 14.74
N GLN A 128 5.87 7.50 13.90
CA GLN A 128 5.22 8.07 12.71
C GLN A 128 5.05 7.07 11.57
N LEU A 129 5.65 5.89 11.67
CA LEU A 129 5.52 4.80 10.71
C LEU A 129 4.49 3.75 11.15
N ARG A 130 3.57 4.11 12.02
CA ARG A 130 2.45 3.26 12.42
C ARG A 130 1.17 3.68 11.72
N ILE A 131 0.40 2.69 11.30
CA ILE A 131 -0.89 2.85 10.59
C ILE A 131 -1.97 2.00 11.28
N ALA A 132 -3.16 1.92 10.70
CA ALA A 132 -4.29 1.21 11.29
C ALA A 132 -4.59 1.67 12.72
N ASN A 133 -4.68 2.99 12.92
CA ASN A 133 -4.88 3.61 14.22
C ASN A 133 -3.79 3.21 15.26
N GLY A 134 -2.53 3.16 14.81
CA GLY A 134 -1.39 2.81 15.64
C GLY A 134 -1.17 1.32 15.88
N ARG A 135 -1.99 0.44 15.31
CA ARG A 135 -1.94 -1.01 15.55
C ARG A 135 -0.86 -1.75 14.76
N VAL A 136 -0.49 -1.22 13.60
CA VAL A 136 0.43 -1.89 12.68
C VAL A 136 1.63 -1.00 12.40
N ALA A 137 2.83 -1.54 12.60
CA ALA A 137 4.06 -0.91 12.14
C ALA A 137 4.24 -1.17 10.64
N LEU A 138 4.57 -0.13 9.88
CA LEU A 138 5.03 -0.30 8.50
C LEU A 138 6.35 -1.08 8.49
N LEU A 139 6.44 -2.05 7.59
CA LEU A 139 7.72 -2.67 7.24
C LEU A 139 8.51 -1.70 6.36
N VAL A 140 9.66 -1.28 6.84
CA VAL A 140 10.51 -0.30 6.17
C VAL A 140 11.57 -1.00 5.35
N GLU A 141 11.48 -0.90 4.03
CA GLU A 141 12.51 -1.34 3.12
C GLU A 141 13.51 -0.20 2.89
N LEU A 142 14.66 -0.29 3.55
CA LEU A 142 15.73 0.68 3.42
C LEU A 142 16.54 0.36 2.17
N LEU A 143 16.54 1.27 1.21
CA LEU A 143 17.21 1.08 -0.07
C LEU A 143 18.60 1.73 -0.07
N ALA A 144 19.55 1.05 -0.72
CA ALA A 144 20.84 1.63 -1.08
C ALA A 144 20.68 2.77 -2.11
N PRO A 145 21.70 3.63 -2.31
CA PRO A 145 21.63 4.70 -3.31
C PRO A 145 21.29 4.25 -4.73
N ASN A 146 21.60 3.01 -5.10
CA ASN A 146 21.24 2.43 -6.39
C ASN A 146 19.79 1.90 -6.45
N GLY A 147 19.00 2.05 -5.38
CA GLY A 147 17.62 1.59 -5.29
C GLY A 147 17.43 0.12 -4.92
N ARG A 148 18.50 -0.64 -4.70
CA ARG A 148 18.39 -2.04 -4.27
C ARG A 148 18.10 -2.13 -2.77
N PRO A 149 17.28 -3.10 -2.31
CA PRO A 149 17.05 -3.34 -0.89
C PRO A 149 18.36 -3.63 -0.14
N ALA A 150 18.57 -2.92 0.97
CA ALA A 150 19.73 -3.10 1.83
C ALA A 150 19.33 -3.69 3.19
N HIS A 151 18.18 -3.30 3.73
CA HIS A 151 17.69 -3.78 5.01
C HIS A 151 16.17 -3.67 5.10
N LEU A 152 15.54 -4.55 5.86
CA LEU A 152 14.11 -4.54 6.17
C LEU A 152 13.92 -4.50 7.68
N THR A 153 13.11 -3.57 8.19
CA THR A 153 12.80 -3.48 9.61
C THR A 153 11.36 -3.02 9.84
N ASP A 154 10.75 -3.47 10.92
CA ASP A 154 9.50 -2.96 11.46
C ASP A 154 9.71 -2.03 12.65
N ASP A 155 10.96 -1.82 13.06
CA ASP A 155 11.39 -0.95 14.15
C ASP A 155 12.57 -0.08 13.71
N LEU A 156 12.25 1.08 13.17
CA LEU A 156 13.26 2.00 12.63
C LEU A 156 14.19 2.54 13.73
N ASP A 157 13.66 2.79 14.92
CA ASP A 157 14.47 3.35 16.02
C ASP A 157 15.53 2.32 16.47
N SER A 158 15.16 1.07 16.60
CA SER A 158 16.10 -0.03 16.89
C SER A 158 17.10 -0.28 15.77
N PHE A 159 16.69 -0.06 14.52
CA PHE A 159 17.61 -0.15 13.38
C PHE A 159 18.79 0.83 13.51
N TRP A 160 18.54 2.09 13.88
CA TRP A 160 19.58 3.11 13.98
C TRP A 160 20.62 2.79 15.06
N THR A 161 20.20 2.19 16.15
CA THR A 161 21.09 1.81 17.28
C THR A 161 21.73 0.43 17.13
N GLY A 162 21.26 -0.37 16.19
CA GLY A 162 21.69 -1.75 15.99
C GLY A 162 22.27 -2.01 14.60
N ALA A 163 21.45 -2.54 13.72
CA ALA A 163 21.88 -3.02 12.38
C ALA A 163 22.49 -1.93 11.49
N TYR A 164 22.17 -0.66 11.73
CA TYR A 164 22.70 0.46 10.94
C TYR A 164 24.24 0.48 10.90
N VAL A 165 24.91 0.12 11.97
CA VAL A 165 26.39 0.04 12.03
C VAL A 165 26.95 -0.80 10.87
N HIS A 166 26.37 -1.98 10.66
CA HIS A 166 26.82 -2.91 9.62
C HIS A 166 26.41 -2.43 8.21
N VAL A 167 25.17 -1.98 8.05
CA VAL A 167 24.66 -1.45 6.76
C VAL A 167 25.47 -0.23 6.34
N ARG A 168 25.73 0.70 7.27
CA ARG A 168 26.57 1.88 7.00
C ARG A 168 27.97 1.51 6.55
N LYS A 169 28.63 0.58 7.24
CA LYS A 169 29.99 0.15 6.91
C LYS A 169 30.06 -0.38 5.47
N GLU A 170 29.10 -1.18 5.07
CA GLU A 170 29.03 -1.74 3.72
C GLU A 170 28.72 -0.66 2.67
N LEU A 171 27.67 0.12 2.88
CA LEU A 171 27.18 1.07 1.88
C LEU A 171 28.03 2.34 1.78
N ALA A 172 28.57 2.85 2.88
CA ALA A 172 29.45 4.02 2.86
C ALA A 172 30.75 3.76 2.08
N GLY A 173 31.26 2.55 2.12
CA GLY A 173 32.39 2.13 1.31
C GLY A 173 32.11 2.15 -0.19
N ARG A 174 30.91 1.76 -0.59
CA ARG A 174 30.47 1.75 -2.00
C ARG A 174 30.01 3.11 -2.50
N TYR A 175 29.40 3.91 -1.63
CA TYR A 175 28.72 5.17 -1.95
C TYR A 175 29.22 6.31 -1.07
N PRO A 176 30.51 6.65 -1.08
CA PRO A 176 31.11 7.62 -0.15
C PRO A 176 30.60 9.06 -0.31
N LYS A 177 29.97 9.38 -1.45
CA LYS A 177 29.45 10.72 -1.74
C LYS A 177 28.08 11.00 -1.13
N HIS A 178 27.41 9.96 -0.60
CA HIS A 178 26.12 10.10 0.09
C HIS A 178 26.33 10.41 1.57
N GLU A 179 25.30 10.97 2.20
CA GLU A 179 25.32 11.22 3.64
C GLU A 179 25.24 9.92 4.44
N TRP A 180 26.24 9.69 5.27
CA TRP A 180 26.27 8.56 6.20
C TRP A 180 26.51 9.10 7.60
N ARG A 181 25.42 9.25 8.36
CA ARG A 181 25.51 9.73 9.73
C ARG A 181 26.37 8.81 10.60
N PRO A 182 27.19 9.37 11.53
CA PRO A 182 27.89 8.54 12.49
C PRO A 182 26.90 7.76 13.35
N VAL A 183 27.35 6.63 13.87
CA VAL A 183 26.61 5.87 14.89
C VAL A 183 26.90 6.56 16.20
N ASP A 184 25.87 7.07 16.85
CA ASP A 184 25.99 7.57 18.21
C ASP A 184 26.29 6.37 19.13
N GLY A 185 27.45 6.48 19.77
CA GLY A 185 27.95 5.43 20.66
C GLY A 185 27.18 5.33 21.97
#